data_43b761a5082c4ce5dd7adb1403908b07
#
_entry.id   43b761a5082c4ce5dd7adb1403908b07
#
_cell.length_a   1.000
_cell.length_b   1.000
_cell.length_c   1.000
_cell.angle_alpha   90.00
_cell.angle_beta   90.00
_cell.angle_gamma   90.00
#
_symmetry.space_group_name_H-M   'P 1'
#
loop_
_entity.id
_entity.type
_entity.pdbx_description
1 polymer ?
#
loop_
_entity_poly.entity_id
_entity_poly.type
_entity_poly.pdbx_seq_one_letter_code
_entity_poly.pdbx_strand_id
1 'polypeptide(L)'
;MLSASQLRRIAEAGSTKEAQKLLLETGYGENAATEQELATGEIDFIIRGQLQLTRKRIKELTPDPELTGLFLLPVDTHNIKALLKARLLGISADEILRDGGNFPLDTLKDMIQTKYYEDLPPVYCDTLNEIEAELGREADPLVFSAMVDGAMFRHAKAVMDEKHEKGFIRAYFSLWADFQNTLSLIRAQNLHWELSQLRLVLVDAGEIPRTVFEECLDTPPEQLGARLNQGAHGADLVQAINEFAQTGELGIIARRMQEGKMQIIRLAKWETDSLGPIVGYLFAREAEAEALRLIFGALAGGFEAELPEIYA
;
A
#
# COMPACT_ATOMS: atom_id res chain seq x y z
N MET A 1 -6.30 -8.24 -19.03
CA MET A 1 -6.77 -6.94 -18.51
C MET A 1 -7.98 -6.51 -19.29
N LEU A 2 -8.93 -5.89 -18.63
CA LEU A 2 -10.09 -5.28 -19.26
C LEU A 2 -9.68 -3.99 -20.01
N SER A 3 -10.28 -3.75 -21.15
CA SER A 3 -10.13 -2.47 -21.85
C SER A 3 -11.01 -1.39 -21.18
N ALA A 4 -10.69 -0.11 -21.43
CA ALA A 4 -11.50 1.01 -20.94
C ALA A 4 -12.97 0.90 -21.43
N SER A 5 -13.18 0.45 -22.67
CA SER A 5 -14.52 0.23 -23.24
C SER A 5 -15.30 -0.89 -22.51
N GLN A 6 -14.64 -1.97 -22.12
CA GLN A 6 -15.25 -3.04 -21.33
C GLN A 6 -15.64 -2.56 -19.93
N LEU A 7 -14.77 -1.81 -19.26
CA LEU A 7 -15.08 -1.24 -17.95
C LEU A 7 -16.26 -0.25 -18.00
N ARG A 8 -16.29 0.63 -19.02
CA ARG A 8 -17.43 1.54 -19.22
C ARG A 8 -18.74 0.78 -19.44
N ARG A 9 -18.73 -0.24 -20.31
CA ARG A 9 -19.91 -1.07 -20.55
C ARG A 9 -20.41 -1.77 -19.27
N ILE A 10 -19.49 -2.20 -18.39
CA ILE A 10 -19.86 -2.80 -17.11
C ILE A 10 -20.43 -1.72 -16.16
N ALA A 11 -19.87 -0.51 -16.14
CA ALA A 11 -20.33 0.59 -15.29
C ALA A 11 -21.72 1.12 -15.71
N GLU A 12 -22.04 1.05 -17.01
CA GLU A 12 -23.32 1.48 -17.60
C GLU A 12 -24.43 0.42 -17.47
N ALA A 13 -24.14 -0.75 -16.86
CA ALA A 13 -25.14 -1.80 -16.66
C ALA A 13 -26.27 -1.33 -15.76
N GLY A 14 -27.50 -1.73 -16.06
CA GLY A 14 -28.69 -1.36 -15.29
C GLY A 14 -28.83 -2.05 -13.92
N SER A 15 -27.94 -3.03 -13.61
CA SER A 15 -27.93 -3.75 -12.34
C SER A 15 -26.62 -4.46 -12.09
N THR A 16 -26.33 -4.77 -10.81
CA THR A 16 -25.16 -5.57 -10.42
C THR A 16 -25.13 -6.94 -11.12
N LYS A 17 -26.27 -7.55 -11.32
CA LYS A 17 -26.41 -8.86 -11.98
C LYS A 17 -26.04 -8.79 -13.46
N GLU A 18 -26.46 -7.73 -14.15
CA GLU A 18 -26.09 -7.49 -15.53
C GLU A 18 -24.60 -7.16 -15.67
N ALA A 19 -24.08 -6.30 -14.80
CA ALA A 19 -22.65 -5.97 -14.73
C ALA A 19 -21.80 -7.23 -14.53
N GLN A 20 -22.20 -8.14 -13.64
CA GLN A 20 -21.52 -9.40 -13.41
C GLN A 20 -21.52 -10.28 -14.67
N LYS A 21 -22.67 -10.40 -15.36
CA LYS A 21 -22.75 -11.14 -16.62
C LYS A 21 -21.80 -10.58 -17.66
N LEU A 22 -21.78 -9.25 -17.83
CA LEU A 22 -20.88 -8.58 -18.76
C LEU A 22 -19.40 -8.80 -18.39
N LEU A 23 -19.06 -8.80 -17.10
CA LEU A 23 -17.71 -9.08 -16.62
C LEU A 23 -17.28 -10.52 -16.96
N LEU A 24 -18.15 -11.51 -16.70
CA LEU A 24 -17.86 -12.91 -17.00
C LEU A 24 -17.73 -13.18 -18.50
N GLU A 25 -18.53 -12.49 -19.35
CA GLU A 25 -18.39 -12.55 -20.82
C GLU A 25 -17.00 -12.14 -21.33
N THR A 26 -16.22 -11.39 -20.52
CA THR A 26 -14.84 -11.01 -20.87
C THR A 26 -13.80 -12.09 -20.55
N GLY A 27 -14.21 -13.19 -19.94
CA GLY A 27 -13.32 -14.23 -19.40
C GLY A 27 -12.63 -13.83 -18.07
N TYR A 28 -13.11 -12.76 -17.42
CA TYR A 28 -12.56 -12.32 -16.14
C TYR A 28 -12.87 -13.36 -15.05
N GLY A 29 -11.84 -13.86 -14.39
CA GLY A 29 -11.99 -14.83 -13.32
C GLY A 29 -12.03 -16.29 -13.75
N GLU A 30 -12.14 -16.65 -15.03
CA GLU A 30 -12.23 -18.05 -15.52
C GLU A 30 -11.13 -18.98 -14.99
N ASN A 31 -9.92 -18.46 -14.75
CA ASN A 31 -8.80 -19.24 -14.23
C ASN A 31 -8.52 -18.99 -12.73
N ALA A 32 -9.35 -18.20 -12.08
CA ALA A 32 -9.12 -17.74 -10.71
C ALA A 32 -10.19 -18.18 -9.73
N ALA A 33 -11.33 -18.69 -10.22
CA ALA A 33 -12.44 -19.15 -9.43
C ALA A 33 -12.96 -20.48 -9.96
N THR A 34 -13.50 -21.31 -9.07
CA THR A 34 -14.21 -22.54 -9.45
C THR A 34 -15.58 -22.19 -10.05
N GLU A 35 -16.17 -23.11 -10.83
CA GLU A 35 -17.53 -22.94 -11.37
C GLU A 35 -18.57 -22.66 -10.26
N GLN A 36 -18.35 -23.24 -9.07
CA GLN A 36 -19.24 -23.07 -7.92
C GLN A 36 -19.12 -21.66 -7.32
N GLU A 37 -17.91 -21.11 -7.26
CA GLU A 37 -17.62 -19.74 -6.81
C GLU A 37 -18.14 -18.68 -7.79
N LEU A 38 -18.03 -18.94 -9.08
CA LEU A 38 -18.64 -18.11 -10.13
C LEU A 38 -20.17 -18.09 -10.02
N ALA A 39 -20.77 -19.21 -9.59
CA ALA A 39 -22.21 -19.36 -9.41
C ALA A 39 -22.75 -18.65 -8.16
N THR A 40 -21.96 -18.44 -7.10
CA THR A 40 -22.38 -17.73 -5.87
C THR A 40 -22.64 -16.25 -6.08
N GLY A 41 -22.08 -15.67 -7.14
CA GLY A 41 -22.31 -14.26 -7.51
C GLY A 41 -21.59 -13.23 -6.63
N GLU A 42 -20.72 -13.67 -5.72
CA GLU A 42 -19.91 -12.77 -4.90
C GLU A 42 -18.75 -12.19 -5.71
N ILE A 43 -18.98 -11.03 -6.28
CA ILE A 43 -18.02 -10.35 -7.17
C ILE A 43 -16.65 -10.14 -6.52
N ASP A 44 -16.60 -9.84 -5.22
CA ASP A 44 -15.34 -9.61 -4.52
C ASP A 44 -14.50 -10.90 -4.46
N PHE A 45 -15.13 -12.06 -4.40
CA PHE A 45 -14.45 -13.35 -4.47
C PHE A 45 -13.75 -13.54 -5.83
N ILE A 46 -14.43 -13.23 -6.93
CA ILE A 46 -13.89 -13.32 -8.30
C ILE A 46 -12.70 -12.36 -8.44
N ILE A 47 -12.84 -11.14 -7.93
CA ILE A 47 -11.77 -10.11 -7.96
C ILE A 47 -10.55 -10.57 -7.16
N ARG A 48 -10.76 -11.09 -5.95
CA ARG A 48 -9.66 -11.62 -5.10
C ARG A 48 -8.93 -12.77 -5.77
N GLY A 49 -9.66 -13.75 -6.30
CA GLY A 49 -9.08 -14.87 -7.02
C GLY A 49 -8.24 -14.44 -8.22
N GLN A 50 -8.70 -13.44 -8.97
CA GLN A 50 -7.95 -12.89 -10.11
C GLN A 50 -6.67 -12.15 -9.67
N LEU A 51 -6.70 -11.41 -8.56
CA LEU A 51 -5.51 -10.78 -7.99
C LEU A 51 -4.51 -11.81 -7.47
N GLN A 52 -4.99 -12.85 -6.80
CA GLN A 52 -4.16 -13.94 -6.31
C GLN A 52 -3.43 -14.66 -7.45
N LEU A 53 -4.17 -14.98 -8.54
CA LEU A 53 -3.57 -15.54 -9.75
C LEU A 53 -2.53 -14.61 -10.37
N THR A 54 -2.80 -13.30 -10.42
CA THR A 54 -1.85 -12.29 -10.91
C THR A 54 -0.55 -12.31 -10.11
N ARG A 55 -0.64 -12.26 -8.79
CA ARG A 55 0.53 -12.28 -7.89
C ARG A 55 1.31 -13.58 -7.98
N LYS A 56 0.62 -14.72 -8.11
CA LYS A 56 1.28 -16.01 -8.37
C LYS A 56 2.10 -15.98 -9.65
N ARG A 57 1.50 -15.50 -10.76
CA ARG A 57 2.21 -15.37 -12.05
C ARG A 57 3.41 -14.42 -11.97
N ILE A 58 3.28 -13.31 -11.25
CA ILE A 58 4.37 -12.37 -11.05
C ILE A 58 5.53 -13.05 -10.31
N LYS A 59 5.26 -13.81 -9.25
CA LYS A 59 6.28 -14.57 -8.51
C LYS A 59 6.98 -15.61 -9.38
N GLU A 60 6.26 -16.21 -10.32
CA GLU A 60 6.82 -17.22 -11.25
C GLU A 60 7.64 -16.58 -12.37
N LEU A 61 7.31 -15.38 -12.82
CA LEU A 61 7.91 -14.74 -13.99
C LEU A 61 9.00 -13.72 -13.64
N THR A 62 9.09 -13.28 -12.42
CA THR A 62 10.06 -12.25 -12.04
C THR A 62 11.49 -12.77 -12.07
N PRO A 63 12.43 -12.03 -12.66
CA PRO A 63 13.85 -12.35 -12.59
C PRO A 63 14.49 -12.04 -11.23
N ASP A 64 13.89 -11.18 -10.43
CA ASP A 64 14.32 -10.84 -9.06
C ASP A 64 13.12 -10.85 -8.10
N PRO A 65 12.89 -12.01 -7.41
CA PRO A 65 11.80 -12.16 -6.45
C PRO A 65 11.90 -11.22 -5.25
N GLU A 66 13.11 -10.88 -4.80
CA GLU A 66 13.31 -10.02 -3.62
C GLU A 66 12.87 -8.57 -3.92
N LEU A 67 13.39 -7.99 -5.02
CA LEU A 67 12.98 -6.63 -5.42
C LEU A 67 11.49 -6.56 -5.79
N THR A 68 10.95 -7.58 -6.46
CA THR A 68 9.52 -7.62 -6.78
C THR A 68 8.68 -7.78 -5.52
N GLY A 69 9.16 -8.58 -4.57
CA GLY A 69 8.54 -8.80 -3.26
C GLY A 69 8.35 -7.51 -2.46
N LEU A 70 9.17 -6.49 -2.67
CA LEU A 70 9.02 -5.19 -2.01
C LEU A 70 7.64 -4.56 -2.27
N PHE A 71 7.07 -4.75 -3.45
CA PHE A 71 5.74 -4.24 -3.80
C PHE A 71 4.59 -5.04 -3.17
N LEU A 72 4.87 -6.21 -2.60
CA LEU A 72 3.91 -7.02 -1.85
C LEU A 72 3.99 -6.80 -0.34
N LEU A 73 5.07 -6.19 0.17
CA LEU A 73 5.25 -5.87 1.60
C LEU A 73 4.08 -5.08 2.23
N PRO A 74 3.42 -4.13 1.52
CA PRO A 74 2.26 -3.44 2.09
C PRO A 74 1.12 -4.36 2.50
N VAL A 75 0.94 -5.49 1.77
CA VAL A 75 -0.06 -6.51 2.11
C VAL A 75 0.36 -7.26 3.38
N ASP A 76 1.62 -7.71 3.45
CA ASP A 76 2.15 -8.40 4.65
C ASP A 76 2.10 -7.50 5.88
N THR A 77 2.54 -6.24 5.74
CA THR A 77 2.52 -5.22 6.79
C THR A 77 1.10 -4.96 7.29
N HIS A 78 0.12 -4.84 6.38
CA HIS A 78 -1.29 -4.72 6.74
C HIS A 78 -1.78 -5.93 7.55
N ASN A 79 -1.48 -7.15 7.08
CA ASN A 79 -1.89 -8.38 7.74
C ASN A 79 -1.26 -8.53 9.12
N ILE A 80 0.04 -8.26 9.26
CA ILE A 80 0.73 -8.27 10.55
C ILE A 80 0.07 -7.29 11.54
N LYS A 81 -0.19 -6.05 11.11
CA LYS A 81 -0.88 -5.04 11.94
C LYS A 81 -2.28 -5.48 12.34
N ALA A 82 -3.05 -6.05 11.39
CA ALA A 82 -4.40 -6.54 11.64
C ALA A 82 -4.41 -7.68 12.65
N LEU A 83 -3.53 -8.67 12.48
CA LEU A 83 -3.39 -9.82 13.37
C LEU A 83 -2.92 -9.43 14.78
N LEU A 84 -1.94 -8.53 14.89
CA LEU A 84 -1.49 -8.00 16.18
C LEU A 84 -2.63 -7.31 16.93
N LYS A 85 -3.37 -6.43 16.26
CA LYS A 85 -4.52 -5.72 16.85
C LYS A 85 -5.64 -6.68 17.25
N ALA A 86 -5.96 -7.63 16.39
CA ALA A 86 -6.99 -8.63 16.65
C ALA A 86 -6.64 -9.48 17.87
N ARG A 87 -5.37 -9.91 17.99
CA ARG A 87 -4.88 -10.64 19.17
C ARG A 87 -4.97 -9.81 20.45
N LEU A 88 -4.60 -8.52 20.39
CA LEU A 88 -4.69 -7.62 21.55
C LEU A 88 -6.13 -7.38 22.00
N LEU A 89 -7.07 -7.28 21.05
CA LEU A 89 -8.48 -7.02 21.33
C LEU A 89 -9.29 -8.30 21.58
N GLY A 90 -8.72 -9.50 21.37
CA GLY A 90 -9.42 -10.78 21.49
C GLY A 90 -10.51 -10.98 20.43
N ILE A 91 -10.35 -10.42 19.22
CA ILE A 91 -11.30 -10.49 18.10
C ILE A 91 -10.69 -11.23 16.90
N SER A 92 -11.52 -11.65 15.92
CA SER A 92 -11.01 -12.17 14.64
C SER A 92 -10.57 -11.03 13.71
N ALA A 93 -9.51 -11.30 12.92
CA ALA A 93 -9.06 -10.42 11.84
C ALA A 93 -9.52 -10.90 10.45
N ASP A 94 -10.20 -12.04 10.33
CA ASP A 94 -10.42 -12.74 9.05
C ASP A 94 -11.07 -11.87 7.96
N GLU A 95 -11.98 -10.99 8.33
CA GLU A 95 -12.67 -10.10 7.38
C GLU A 95 -11.78 -8.99 6.79
N ILE A 96 -10.69 -8.63 7.48
CA ILE A 96 -9.82 -7.52 7.09
C ILE A 96 -8.48 -7.99 6.52
N LEU A 97 -8.17 -9.29 6.59
CA LEU A 97 -6.96 -9.84 6.00
C LEU A 97 -7.01 -9.80 4.47
N ARG A 98 -5.83 -9.65 3.88
CA ARG A 98 -5.64 -9.53 2.44
C ARG A 98 -4.73 -10.64 1.92
N ASP A 99 -5.18 -11.33 0.88
CA ASP A 99 -4.36 -12.32 0.19
C ASP A 99 -3.28 -11.69 -0.67
N GLY A 100 -2.23 -12.47 -0.91
CA GLY A 100 -1.23 -12.20 -1.95
C GLY A 100 -0.05 -11.36 -1.52
N GLY A 101 0.25 -11.29 -0.24
CA GLY A 101 1.54 -10.85 0.27
C GLY A 101 2.66 -11.85 -0.06
N ASN A 102 3.84 -11.60 0.48
CA ASN A 102 4.98 -12.52 0.36
C ASN A 102 4.75 -13.80 1.17
N PHE A 103 4.07 -13.66 2.31
CA PHE A 103 3.81 -14.75 3.24
C PHE A 103 2.36 -15.25 3.12
N PRO A 104 2.14 -16.59 3.18
CA PRO A 104 0.80 -17.16 3.28
C PRO A 104 0.09 -16.66 4.55
N LEU A 105 -1.21 -16.40 4.46
CA LEU A 105 -1.99 -15.89 5.61
C LEU A 105 -1.95 -16.84 6.82
N ASP A 106 -2.05 -18.14 6.59
CA ASP A 106 -2.04 -19.13 7.67
C ASP A 106 -0.68 -19.13 8.38
N THR A 107 0.42 -18.93 7.65
CA THR A 107 1.76 -18.79 8.22
C THR A 107 1.85 -17.53 9.09
N LEU A 108 1.35 -16.39 8.62
CA LEU A 108 1.33 -15.15 9.42
C LEU A 108 0.44 -15.30 10.66
N LYS A 109 -0.72 -15.95 10.55
CA LYS A 109 -1.61 -16.24 11.69
C LYS A 109 -0.88 -17.07 12.75
N ASP A 110 -0.21 -18.15 12.32
CA ASP A 110 0.54 -19.01 13.22
C ASP A 110 1.68 -18.27 13.91
N MET A 111 2.49 -17.52 13.17
CA MET A 111 3.59 -16.70 13.72
C MET A 111 3.11 -15.73 14.78
N ILE A 112 2.02 -14.99 14.51
CA ILE A 112 1.48 -14.01 15.46
C ILE A 112 0.87 -14.71 16.69
N GLN A 113 0.25 -15.88 16.52
CA GLN A 113 -0.33 -16.66 17.60
C GLN A 113 0.76 -17.28 18.51
N THR A 114 1.79 -17.86 17.89
CA THR A 114 2.88 -18.55 18.60
C THR A 114 3.97 -17.61 19.10
N LYS A 115 4.00 -16.38 18.60
CA LYS A 115 5.06 -15.38 18.85
C LYS A 115 6.43 -15.85 18.34
N TYR A 116 6.46 -16.67 17.29
CA TYR A 116 7.66 -17.15 16.66
C TYR A 116 7.84 -16.46 15.31
N TYR A 117 8.83 -15.60 15.19
CA TYR A 117 9.02 -14.67 14.07
C TYR A 117 10.28 -14.93 13.25
N GLU A 118 11.03 -15.98 13.51
CA GLU A 118 12.34 -16.24 12.89
C GLU A 118 12.29 -16.47 11.37
N ASP A 119 11.11 -16.84 10.85
CA ASP A 119 10.90 -17.03 9.42
C ASP A 119 10.59 -15.71 8.66
N LEU A 120 10.43 -14.61 9.38
CA LEU A 120 10.29 -13.28 8.80
C LEU A 120 11.67 -12.65 8.53
N PRO A 121 11.75 -11.65 7.63
CA PRO A 121 12.97 -10.86 7.48
C PRO A 121 13.46 -10.32 8.84
N PRO A 122 14.78 -10.29 9.10
CA PRO A 122 15.33 -9.95 10.42
C PRO A 122 14.75 -8.66 11.02
N VAL A 123 14.54 -7.62 10.20
CA VAL A 123 13.98 -6.34 10.64
C VAL A 123 12.55 -6.49 11.18
N TYR A 124 11.73 -7.36 10.60
CA TYR A 124 10.38 -7.64 11.11
C TYR A 124 10.45 -8.48 12.38
N CYS A 125 11.32 -9.50 12.41
CA CYS A 125 11.54 -10.35 13.58
C CYS A 125 11.92 -9.50 14.80
N ASP A 126 12.94 -8.65 14.66
CA ASP A 126 13.41 -7.77 15.74
C ASP A 126 12.29 -6.82 16.21
N THR A 127 11.58 -6.20 15.26
CA THR A 127 10.49 -5.27 15.57
C THR A 127 9.34 -5.95 16.29
N LEU A 128 8.95 -7.15 15.87
CA LEU A 128 7.86 -7.89 16.53
C LEU A 128 8.26 -8.38 17.92
N ASN A 129 9.50 -8.81 18.11
CA ASN A 129 10.02 -9.17 19.43
C ASN A 129 10.07 -7.94 20.38
N GLU A 130 10.43 -6.76 19.87
CA GLU A 130 10.39 -5.51 20.62
C GLU A 130 8.94 -5.16 21.03
N ILE A 131 7.98 -5.26 20.10
CA ILE A 131 6.56 -5.09 20.39
C ILE A 131 6.09 -6.07 21.47
N GLU A 132 6.45 -7.35 21.39
CA GLU A 132 6.08 -8.34 22.42
C GLU A 132 6.65 -8.01 23.80
N ALA A 133 7.86 -7.49 23.87
CA ALA A 133 8.48 -7.08 25.13
C ALA A 133 7.77 -5.87 25.76
N GLU A 134 7.16 -5.01 24.95
CA GLU A 134 6.44 -3.83 25.43
C GLU A 134 4.95 -4.07 25.70
N LEU A 135 4.35 -5.14 25.15
CA LEU A 135 2.93 -5.49 25.31
C LEU A 135 2.48 -5.72 26.78
N GLY A 136 3.41 -5.87 27.72
CA GLY A 136 3.11 -5.94 29.16
C GLY A 136 2.94 -4.58 29.85
N ARG A 137 3.13 -3.47 29.12
CA ARG A 137 2.99 -2.08 29.60
C ARG A 137 1.79 -1.46 28.87
N GLU A 138 1.38 -0.25 29.22
CA GLU A 138 0.27 0.45 28.53
C GLU A 138 0.57 0.63 27.03
N ALA A 139 0.19 -0.40 26.26
CA ALA A 139 0.54 -0.53 24.85
C ALA A 139 -0.40 0.30 23.96
N ASP A 140 0.13 1.32 23.30
CA ASP A 140 -0.62 2.09 22.30
C ASP A 140 -0.63 1.36 20.93
N PRO A 141 -1.80 0.90 20.43
CA PRO A 141 -1.90 0.26 19.12
C PRO A 141 -1.42 1.14 17.95
N LEU A 142 -1.38 2.46 18.14
CA LEU A 142 -0.87 3.40 17.13
C LEU A 142 0.66 3.27 17.01
N VAL A 143 1.36 3.19 18.15
CA VAL A 143 2.81 3.01 18.19
C VAL A 143 3.21 1.71 17.52
N PHE A 144 2.53 0.59 17.84
CA PHE A 144 2.82 -0.69 17.18
C PHE A 144 2.58 -0.67 15.68
N SER A 145 1.51 -0.01 15.24
CA SER A 145 1.28 0.16 13.81
C SER A 145 2.42 0.91 13.14
N ALA A 146 2.92 1.97 13.77
CA ALA A 146 4.04 2.75 13.27
C ALA A 146 5.36 1.96 13.27
N MET A 147 5.61 1.13 14.30
CA MET A 147 6.79 0.26 14.37
C MET A 147 6.80 -0.76 13.21
N VAL A 148 5.66 -1.38 12.92
CA VAL A 148 5.53 -2.35 11.81
C VAL A 148 5.67 -1.65 10.45
N ASP A 149 5.10 -0.45 10.28
CA ASP A 149 5.32 0.37 9.08
C ASP A 149 6.80 0.74 8.93
N GLY A 150 7.46 1.14 10.02
CA GLY A 150 8.90 1.40 10.05
C GLY A 150 9.73 0.18 9.66
N ALA A 151 9.34 -1.03 10.12
CA ALA A 151 10.01 -2.27 9.72
C ALA A 151 9.92 -2.53 8.22
N MET A 152 8.77 -2.25 7.60
CA MET A 152 8.59 -2.36 6.14
C MET A 152 9.60 -1.47 5.39
N PHE A 153 9.70 -0.21 5.75
CA PHE A 153 10.62 0.72 5.06
C PHE A 153 12.09 0.37 5.32
N ARG A 154 12.46 -0.02 6.55
CA ARG A 154 13.81 -0.49 6.86
C ARG A 154 14.19 -1.74 6.06
N HIS A 155 13.27 -2.71 5.95
CA HIS A 155 13.48 -3.90 5.14
C HIS A 155 13.62 -3.55 3.66
N ALA A 156 12.71 -2.74 3.11
CA ALA A 156 12.79 -2.30 1.72
C ALA A 156 14.12 -1.58 1.43
N LYS A 157 14.56 -0.69 2.34
CA LYS A 157 15.85 -0.02 2.23
C LYS A 157 17.02 -1.00 2.23
N ALA A 158 17.03 -1.98 3.15
CA ALA A 158 18.10 -2.97 3.24
C ALA A 158 18.22 -3.80 1.95
N VAL A 159 17.11 -4.30 1.41
CA VAL A 159 17.10 -5.04 0.14
C VAL A 159 17.57 -4.17 -1.02
N MET A 160 17.10 -2.93 -1.13
CA MET A 160 17.54 -2.01 -2.18
C MET A 160 19.02 -1.66 -2.07
N ASP A 161 19.57 -1.53 -0.87
CA ASP A 161 20.99 -1.25 -0.64
C ASP A 161 21.86 -2.48 -0.99
N GLU A 162 21.45 -3.68 -0.58
CA GLU A 162 22.12 -4.95 -0.90
C GLU A 162 22.16 -5.22 -2.41
N LYS A 163 21.04 -4.98 -3.11
CA LYS A 163 20.90 -5.13 -4.56
C LYS A 163 21.50 -3.97 -5.36
N HIS A 164 22.02 -2.95 -4.69
CA HIS A 164 22.49 -1.71 -5.33
C HIS A 164 21.46 -1.07 -6.25
N GLU A 165 20.16 -1.19 -5.88
CA GLU A 165 19.05 -0.64 -6.64
C GLU A 165 19.08 0.90 -6.62
N LYS A 166 19.07 1.51 -7.80
CA LYS A 166 19.12 2.98 -7.99
C LYS A 166 18.03 3.50 -8.93
N GLY A 167 17.21 2.58 -9.48
CA GLY A 167 16.19 2.90 -10.48
C GLY A 167 14.84 3.27 -9.85
N PHE A 168 13.79 2.93 -10.59
CA PHE A 168 12.43 3.31 -10.24
C PHE A 168 11.94 2.75 -8.90
N ILE A 169 12.45 1.58 -8.46
CA ILE A 169 12.06 0.98 -7.18
C ILE A 169 12.51 1.88 -6.03
N ARG A 170 13.77 2.34 -6.07
CA ARG A 170 14.29 3.29 -5.08
C ARG A 170 13.53 4.60 -5.12
N ALA A 171 13.27 5.16 -6.29
CA ALA A 171 12.49 6.37 -6.45
C ALA A 171 11.08 6.23 -5.87
N TYR A 172 10.41 5.09 -6.09
CA TYR A 172 9.08 4.79 -5.54
C TYR A 172 9.07 4.78 -4.01
N PHE A 173 10.01 4.05 -3.38
CA PHE A 173 10.06 3.94 -1.92
C PHE A 173 10.56 5.22 -1.25
N SER A 174 11.49 5.95 -1.88
CA SER A 174 11.97 7.25 -1.36
C SER A 174 10.85 8.28 -1.36
N LEU A 175 10.14 8.43 -2.48
CA LEU A 175 8.97 9.31 -2.54
C LEU A 175 7.94 8.94 -1.47
N TRP A 176 7.61 7.65 -1.37
CA TRP A 176 6.63 7.20 -0.39
C TRP A 176 7.07 7.53 1.04
N ALA A 177 8.33 7.27 1.41
CA ALA A 177 8.85 7.54 2.74
C ALA A 177 8.83 9.05 3.07
N ASP A 178 9.27 9.92 2.15
CA ASP A 178 9.30 11.36 2.37
C ASP A 178 7.89 11.96 2.54
N PHE A 179 6.93 11.53 1.71
CA PHE A 179 5.53 11.93 1.88
C PHE A 179 4.91 11.38 3.16
N GLN A 180 5.23 10.13 3.53
CA GLN A 180 4.76 9.50 4.77
C GLN A 180 5.30 10.26 6.00
N ASN A 181 6.58 10.62 5.98
CA ASN A 181 7.21 11.42 7.04
C ASN A 181 6.59 12.81 7.14
N THR A 182 6.27 13.44 6.01
CA THR A 182 5.57 14.73 5.97
C THR A 182 4.17 14.62 6.60
N LEU A 183 3.40 13.57 6.26
CA LEU A 183 2.11 13.31 6.88
C LEU A 183 2.22 13.08 8.39
N SER A 184 3.25 12.34 8.82
CA SER A 184 3.52 12.07 10.23
C SER A 184 3.90 13.35 10.99
N LEU A 185 4.73 14.21 10.39
CA LEU A 185 5.10 15.51 10.95
C LEU A 185 3.88 16.42 11.15
N ILE A 186 3.05 16.59 10.11
CA ILE A 186 1.87 17.45 10.19
C ILE A 186 0.86 16.90 11.22
N ARG A 187 0.69 15.59 11.30
CA ARG A 187 -0.14 14.97 12.36
C ARG A 187 0.42 15.22 13.75
N ALA A 188 1.74 15.10 13.91
CA ALA A 188 2.42 15.37 15.18
C ALA A 188 2.21 16.82 15.62
N GLN A 189 2.33 17.79 14.71
CA GLN A 189 2.05 19.19 14.96
C GLN A 189 0.58 19.40 15.40
N ASN A 190 -0.38 18.84 14.65
CA ASN A 190 -1.81 18.97 14.95
C ASN A 190 -2.21 18.34 16.29
N LEU A 191 -1.54 17.27 16.69
CA LEU A 191 -1.79 16.55 17.94
C LEU A 191 -0.89 17.01 19.10
N HIS A 192 -0.05 18.02 18.87
CA HIS A 192 0.92 18.55 19.85
C HIS A 192 1.82 17.45 20.43
N TRP A 193 2.33 16.56 19.57
CA TRP A 193 3.20 15.49 19.98
C TRP A 193 4.59 16.02 20.38
N GLU A 194 5.19 15.33 21.35
CA GLU A 194 6.58 15.50 21.69
C GLU A 194 7.50 14.89 20.62
N LEU A 195 8.75 15.37 20.55
CA LEU A 195 9.75 14.86 19.60
C LEU A 195 9.96 13.34 19.70
N SER A 196 9.88 12.78 20.91
CA SER A 196 9.95 11.34 21.16
C SER A 196 8.87 10.56 20.43
N GLN A 197 7.64 11.08 20.40
CA GLN A 197 6.50 10.46 19.71
C GLN A 197 6.64 10.58 18.19
N LEU A 198 7.08 11.73 17.67
CA LEU A 198 7.37 11.90 16.24
C LEU A 198 8.42 10.90 15.77
N ARG A 199 9.51 10.71 16.53
CA ARG A 199 10.58 9.76 16.21
C ARG A 199 10.10 8.33 16.01
N LEU A 200 9.08 7.89 16.73
CA LEU A 200 8.52 6.55 16.64
C LEU A 200 7.78 6.30 15.32
N VAL A 201 7.23 7.35 14.70
CA VAL A 201 6.42 7.23 13.49
C VAL A 201 7.16 7.62 12.21
N LEU A 202 8.35 8.22 12.31
CA LEU A 202 9.19 8.52 11.16
C LEU A 202 9.79 7.23 10.58
N VAL A 203 9.70 7.10 9.25
CA VAL A 203 10.19 5.93 8.51
C VAL A 203 11.49 6.23 7.78
N ASP A 204 12.26 5.17 7.51
CA ASP A 204 13.48 5.21 6.72
C ASP A 204 13.18 5.10 5.22
N ALA A 205 14.21 5.06 4.38
CA ALA A 205 14.19 4.92 2.91
C ALA A 205 13.87 6.20 2.13
N GLY A 206 13.55 7.34 2.77
CA GLY A 206 13.42 8.64 2.12
C GLY A 206 14.76 9.22 1.68
N GLU A 207 14.72 10.24 0.82
CA GLU A 207 15.88 11.08 0.47
C GLU A 207 16.10 12.19 1.49
N ILE A 208 15.04 12.60 2.19
CA ILE A 208 15.12 13.61 3.25
C ILE A 208 15.51 12.91 4.57
N PRO A 209 16.61 13.30 5.21
CA PRO A 209 17.00 12.73 6.49
C PRO A 209 15.92 12.92 7.57
N ARG A 210 15.68 11.90 8.40
CA ARG A 210 14.69 11.96 9.49
C ARG A 210 14.91 13.16 10.42
N THR A 211 16.16 13.53 10.67
CA THR A 211 16.55 14.69 11.49
C THR A 211 15.96 16.00 10.98
N VAL A 212 15.79 16.15 9.65
CA VAL A 212 15.15 17.35 9.06
C VAL A 212 13.68 17.42 9.47
N PHE A 213 12.95 16.29 9.47
CA PHE A 213 11.56 16.24 9.96
C PHE A 213 11.49 16.53 11.46
N GLU A 214 12.44 16.00 12.24
CA GLU A 214 12.52 16.24 13.69
C GLU A 214 12.72 17.74 13.99
N GLU A 215 13.61 18.41 13.26
CA GLU A 215 13.85 19.85 13.37
C GLU A 215 12.65 20.71 12.94
N CYS A 216 11.76 20.14 12.13
CA CYS A 216 10.56 20.82 11.64
C CYS A 216 9.33 20.67 12.55
N LEU A 217 9.41 19.99 13.71
CA LEU A 217 8.25 19.75 14.57
C LEU A 217 7.51 21.03 14.95
N ASP A 218 8.23 22.11 15.22
CA ASP A 218 7.65 23.42 15.59
C ASP A 218 7.60 24.41 14.41
N THR A 219 7.90 23.93 13.19
CA THR A 219 7.91 24.81 11.99
C THR A 219 6.50 24.98 11.45
N PRO A 220 6.01 26.22 11.26
CA PRO A 220 4.69 26.46 10.69
C PRO A 220 4.53 25.83 9.30
N PRO A 221 3.32 25.35 8.93
CA PRO A 221 3.06 24.65 7.66
C PRO A 221 3.54 25.44 6.43
N GLU A 222 3.39 26.76 6.43
CA GLU A 222 3.78 27.64 5.33
C GLU A 222 5.30 27.68 5.09
N GLN A 223 6.08 27.28 6.08
CA GLN A 223 7.56 27.28 6.02
C GLN A 223 8.11 25.85 5.78
N LEU A 224 7.29 24.80 5.94
CA LEU A 224 7.73 23.40 5.77
C LEU A 224 8.25 23.13 4.35
N GLY A 225 7.59 23.69 3.33
CA GLY A 225 8.01 23.51 1.94
C GLY A 225 9.46 23.92 1.69
N ALA A 226 9.91 25.03 2.26
CA ALA A 226 11.31 25.50 2.10
C ALA A 226 12.33 24.56 2.77
N ARG A 227 11.95 23.92 3.89
CA ARG A 227 12.80 22.98 4.63
C ARG A 227 12.86 21.61 3.98
N LEU A 228 11.73 21.15 3.44
CA LEU A 228 11.56 19.81 2.89
C LEU A 228 11.77 19.75 1.36
N ASN A 229 12.18 20.83 0.72
CA ASN A 229 12.53 20.87 -0.70
C ASN A 229 13.91 20.23 -0.94
N GLN A 230 13.99 18.92 -0.77
CA GLN A 230 15.22 18.15 -0.92
C GLN A 230 14.93 16.89 -1.76
N GLY A 231 15.98 16.38 -2.42
CA GLY A 231 15.88 15.17 -3.22
C GLY A 231 15.12 15.34 -4.54
N ALA A 232 14.93 14.23 -5.23
CA ALA A 232 14.33 14.20 -6.57
C ALA A 232 12.83 14.57 -6.55
N HIS A 233 12.12 14.36 -5.44
CA HIS A 233 10.68 14.60 -5.29
C HIS A 233 10.37 15.87 -4.46
N GLY A 234 11.39 16.66 -4.16
CA GLY A 234 11.25 17.85 -3.32
C GLY A 234 10.24 18.87 -3.87
N ALA A 235 10.21 19.10 -5.17
CA ALA A 235 9.27 20.03 -5.81
C ALA A 235 7.80 19.55 -5.67
N ASP A 236 7.53 18.26 -5.86
CA ASP A 236 6.20 17.67 -5.72
C ASP A 236 5.73 17.74 -4.27
N LEU A 237 6.65 17.49 -3.33
CA LEU A 237 6.38 17.57 -1.90
C LEU A 237 6.05 19.00 -1.47
N VAL A 238 6.81 19.99 -1.96
CA VAL A 238 6.55 21.43 -1.73
C VAL A 238 5.18 21.83 -2.25
N GLN A 239 4.81 21.38 -3.44
CA GLN A 239 3.50 21.65 -3.99
C GLN A 239 2.38 21.10 -3.09
N ALA A 240 2.51 19.83 -2.64
CA ALA A 240 1.55 19.20 -1.74
C ALA A 240 1.43 19.96 -0.39
N ILE A 241 2.56 20.37 0.19
CA ILE A 241 2.60 21.15 1.44
C ILE A 241 1.92 22.51 1.27
N ASN A 242 2.20 23.21 0.16
CA ASN A 242 1.59 24.52 -0.10
C ASN A 242 0.06 24.42 -0.29
N GLU A 243 -0.42 23.39 -0.99
CA GLU A 243 -1.85 23.13 -1.12
C GLU A 243 -2.48 22.79 0.25
N PHE A 244 -1.81 22.00 1.08
CA PHE A 244 -2.24 21.73 2.45
C PHE A 244 -2.27 22.99 3.29
N ALA A 245 -1.25 23.85 3.26
CA ALA A 245 -1.20 25.08 4.02
C ALA A 245 -2.35 26.05 3.68
N GLN A 246 -2.86 26.01 2.44
CA GLN A 246 -3.99 26.83 1.99
C GLN A 246 -5.35 26.26 2.40
N THR A 247 -5.51 24.93 2.42
CA THR A 247 -6.80 24.26 2.59
C THR A 247 -7.01 23.64 3.96
N GLY A 248 -5.93 23.28 4.67
CA GLY A 248 -5.98 22.47 5.89
C GLY A 248 -6.29 20.99 5.67
N GLU A 249 -6.42 20.53 4.43
CA GLU A 249 -6.82 19.17 4.09
C GLU A 249 -5.61 18.22 3.98
N LEU A 250 -5.36 17.39 4.99
CA LEU A 250 -4.30 16.37 4.98
C LEU A 250 -4.43 15.36 3.82
N GLY A 251 -5.64 15.12 3.36
CA GLY A 251 -5.92 14.22 2.23
C GLY A 251 -5.19 14.61 0.94
N ILE A 252 -4.87 15.90 0.76
CA ILE A 252 -4.11 16.41 -0.39
C ILE A 252 -2.74 15.77 -0.45
N ILE A 253 -2.01 15.72 0.68
CA ILE A 253 -0.65 15.13 0.73
C ILE A 253 -0.72 13.64 0.40
N ALA A 254 -1.70 12.92 0.96
CA ALA A 254 -1.88 11.49 0.68
C ALA A 254 -2.22 11.24 -0.80
N ARG A 255 -3.08 12.06 -1.40
CA ARG A 255 -3.42 11.98 -2.83
C ARG A 255 -2.18 12.24 -3.70
N ARG A 256 -1.42 13.31 -3.45
CA ARG A 256 -0.19 13.63 -4.20
C ARG A 256 0.86 12.52 -4.08
N MET A 257 0.99 11.91 -2.91
CA MET A 257 1.82 10.73 -2.72
C MET A 257 1.41 9.58 -3.66
N GLN A 258 0.12 9.26 -3.74
CA GLN A 258 -0.36 8.20 -4.62
C GLN A 258 -0.17 8.54 -6.10
N GLU A 259 -0.45 9.78 -6.50
CA GLU A 259 -0.21 10.27 -7.86
C GLU A 259 1.27 10.12 -8.25
N GLY A 260 2.19 10.57 -7.40
CA GLY A 260 3.64 10.46 -7.64
C GLY A 260 4.12 9.01 -7.72
N LYS A 261 3.67 8.15 -6.81
CA LYS A 261 3.95 6.70 -6.85
C LYS A 261 3.48 6.08 -8.17
N MET A 262 2.26 6.38 -8.59
CA MET A 262 1.69 5.84 -9.84
C MET A 262 2.38 6.40 -11.07
N GLN A 263 2.84 7.65 -11.05
CA GLN A 263 3.63 8.23 -12.13
C GLN A 263 4.96 7.50 -12.32
N ILE A 264 5.67 7.20 -11.24
CA ILE A 264 6.92 6.41 -11.29
C ILE A 264 6.65 5.06 -11.95
N ILE A 265 5.62 4.34 -11.53
CA ILE A 265 5.26 3.03 -12.11
C ILE A 265 4.86 3.15 -13.59
N ARG A 266 4.10 4.18 -13.97
CA ARG A 266 3.69 4.41 -15.37
C ARG A 266 4.89 4.66 -16.29
N LEU A 267 5.93 5.32 -15.82
CA LEU A 267 7.17 5.52 -16.57
C LEU A 267 7.97 4.23 -16.64
N ALA A 268 8.16 3.57 -15.50
CA ALA A 268 8.95 2.35 -15.40
C ALA A 268 8.42 1.18 -16.25
N LYS A 269 7.11 1.08 -16.50
CA LYS A 269 6.53 -0.02 -17.31
C LYS A 269 7.10 -0.09 -18.75
N TRP A 270 7.74 0.97 -19.22
CA TRP A 270 8.37 1.03 -20.56
C TRP A 270 9.86 0.71 -20.53
N GLU A 271 10.45 0.53 -19.35
CA GLU A 271 11.87 0.17 -19.17
C GLU A 271 12.03 -1.35 -19.31
N THR A 272 12.26 -1.83 -20.53
CA THR A 272 12.31 -3.26 -20.87
C THR A 272 13.41 -4.03 -20.14
N ASP A 273 14.48 -3.37 -19.71
CA ASP A 273 15.63 -3.95 -19.02
C ASP A 273 15.50 -3.88 -17.48
N SER A 274 14.30 -3.55 -16.98
CA SER A 274 14.01 -3.44 -15.55
C SER A 274 12.82 -4.32 -15.14
N LEU A 275 12.50 -4.31 -13.84
CA LEU A 275 11.27 -4.92 -13.30
C LEU A 275 10.01 -4.09 -13.60
N GLY A 276 10.16 -2.93 -14.24
CA GLY A 276 9.09 -1.99 -14.53
C GLY A 276 7.87 -2.60 -15.23
N PRO A 277 8.01 -3.41 -16.30
CA PRO A 277 6.88 -4.07 -16.96
C PRO A 277 6.10 -5.01 -16.02
N ILE A 278 6.80 -5.78 -15.18
CA ILE A 278 6.20 -6.75 -14.23
C ILE A 278 5.45 -5.99 -13.12
N VAL A 279 6.09 -5.01 -12.52
CA VAL A 279 5.51 -4.17 -11.47
C VAL A 279 4.36 -3.32 -12.05
N GLY A 280 4.53 -2.76 -13.25
CA GLY A 280 3.46 -2.05 -13.95
C GLY A 280 2.24 -2.92 -14.21
N TYR A 281 2.42 -4.19 -14.56
CA TYR A 281 1.32 -5.15 -14.70
C TYR A 281 0.62 -5.42 -13.37
N LEU A 282 1.36 -5.58 -12.26
CA LEU A 282 0.78 -5.74 -10.92
C LEU A 282 -0.14 -4.58 -10.57
N PHE A 283 0.37 -3.35 -10.66
CA PHE A 283 -0.41 -2.15 -10.32
C PHE A 283 -1.61 -1.93 -11.25
N ALA A 284 -1.47 -2.26 -12.52
CA ALA A 284 -2.58 -2.18 -13.47
C ALA A 284 -3.70 -3.17 -13.11
N ARG A 285 -3.36 -4.37 -12.63
CA ARG A 285 -4.35 -5.37 -12.16
C ARG A 285 -5.00 -4.97 -10.83
N GLU A 286 -4.25 -4.35 -9.93
CA GLU A 286 -4.79 -3.82 -8.68
C GLU A 286 -5.75 -2.64 -8.94
N ALA A 287 -5.38 -1.72 -9.82
CA ALA A 287 -6.25 -0.62 -10.23
C ALA A 287 -7.54 -1.10 -10.93
N GLU A 288 -7.45 -2.14 -11.77
CA GLU A 288 -8.61 -2.79 -12.39
C GLU A 288 -9.56 -3.40 -11.34
N ALA A 289 -8.99 -4.08 -10.34
CA ALA A 289 -9.76 -4.66 -9.25
C ALA A 289 -10.47 -3.58 -8.39
N GLU A 290 -9.80 -2.47 -8.14
CA GLU A 290 -10.37 -1.33 -7.42
C GLU A 290 -11.50 -0.66 -8.23
N ALA A 291 -11.29 -0.45 -9.52
CA ALA A 291 -12.33 0.08 -10.42
C ALA A 291 -13.58 -0.82 -10.45
N LEU A 292 -13.40 -2.13 -10.51
CA LEU A 292 -14.52 -3.07 -10.44
C LEU A 292 -15.27 -2.98 -9.11
N ARG A 293 -14.57 -2.89 -7.97
CA ARG A 293 -15.22 -2.72 -6.65
C ARG A 293 -16.03 -1.43 -6.59
N LEU A 294 -15.48 -0.33 -7.13
CA LEU A 294 -16.20 0.95 -7.21
C LEU A 294 -17.46 0.84 -8.07
N ILE A 295 -17.35 0.24 -9.26
CA ILE A 295 -18.50 0.03 -10.15
C ILE A 295 -19.59 -0.79 -9.46
N PHE A 296 -19.24 -1.95 -8.91
CA PHE A 296 -20.21 -2.82 -8.25
C PHE A 296 -20.79 -2.20 -6.97
N GLY A 297 -19.99 -1.47 -6.22
CA GLY A 297 -20.45 -0.71 -5.06
C GLY A 297 -21.43 0.40 -5.43
N ALA A 298 -21.14 1.15 -6.49
CA ALA A 298 -22.02 2.20 -6.99
C ALA A 298 -23.35 1.63 -7.51
N LEU A 299 -23.30 0.57 -8.32
CA LEU A 299 -24.50 -0.11 -8.82
C LEU A 299 -25.37 -0.70 -7.71
N ALA A 300 -24.74 -1.25 -6.66
CA ALA A 300 -25.46 -1.75 -5.48
C ALA A 300 -26.12 -0.63 -4.68
N GLY A 301 -25.49 0.55 -4.63
CA GLY A 301 -26.01 1.75 -3.96
C GLY A 301 -26.96 2.60 -4.82
N GLY A 302 -27.13 2.26 -6.10
CA GLY A 302 -27.96 3.05 -7.02
C GLY A 302 -27.33 4.37 -7.45
N PHE A 303 -25.98 4.46 -7.43
CA PHE A 303 -25.22 5.64 -7.85
C PHE A 303 -24.52 5.39 -9.19
N GLU A 304 -24.20 6.45 -9.92
CA GLU A 304 -23.31 6.37 -11.06
C GLU A 304 -21.87 6.15 -10.59
N ALA A 305 -21.17 5.20 -11.22
CA ALA A 305 -19.77 4.94 -10.92
C ALA A 305 -18.88 5.89 -11.72
N GLU A 306 -18.15 6.78 -11.05
CA GLU A 306 -17.07 7.53 -11.65
C GLU A 306 -15.85 6.61 -11.83
N LEU A 307 -15.47 6.36 -13.09
CA LEU A 307 -14.28 5.57 -13.40
C LEU A 307 -13.03 6.41 -13.11
N PRO A 308 -11.99 5.83 -12.48
CA PRO A 308 -10.71 6.52 -12.33
C PRO A 308 -10.15 6.94 -13.69
N GLU A 309 -9.49 8.12 -13.75
CA GLU A 309 -8.87 8.67 -14.99
C GLU A 309 -7.91 7.70 -15.69
N ILE A 310 -7.42 6.68 -15.00
CA ILE A 310 -6.57 5.62 -15.57
C ILE A 310 -7.29 4.88 -16.70
N TYR A 311 -8.61 4.92 -16.71
CA TYR A 311 -9.48 4.26 -17.68
C TYR A 311 -10.36 5.25 -18.47
N ALA A 312 -10.21 6.55 -18.24
CA ALA A 312 -10.93 7.61 -18.95
C ALA A 312 -10.34 7.91 -20.33
#